data_2b131ec1ade8f54418d3b9d96c107748
#
_entry.id   2b131ec1ade8f54418d3b9d96c107748
#
_cell.length_a   1.000
_cell.length_b   1.000
_cell.length_c   1.000
_cell.angle_alpha   90.00
_cell.angle_beta   90.00
_cell.angle_gamma   90.00
#
_symmetry.space_group_name_H-M   'P 1'
#
loop_
_entity.id
_entity.type
_entity.pdbx_description
1 polymer ?
#
loop_
_entity_poly.entity_id
_entity_poly.type
_entity_poly.pdbx_seq_one_letter_code
_entity_poly.pdbx_strand_id
1 'polypeptide(L)'
;MWKQLLQRSARENLTLQGQIREMLVSAILDGQLKPGAPVPSSRELATELGVGRITVVLAYQQLADEGYLISRERKGHFVSSTLLGQRMQNRAPADQGHQAPSIAWAQRLYQQPSAQRSIVKPANWQKSPYPFLYGQFDESLFPTAAWRECCLKALSVLDIRDWAPDQITRDDESLVDQICTRVLPRRGVWATADQLIITVGAQHALYMVADLLMREQTRVAIEDPCYPDARNIFASRTPQITPLPVDDNGLIVDDRLRHFDYLYTTPSHQCPTGVTMPLHRREELLRLADAADLVIIEDDFESENNFAGNPIPALKSLDRSERVIYIGSLSKSMAPGLRIGYIVAAPALITELRALRRLMIRHPSSFIQRSLSLFISLGYNDAHLKRLAQAQKERGTLMLDALARHAPQCTVTPMSGGGSCWVQLPDNVPATELAERAAERGVLIEPGDVFFQAEQPTGHFVRLGFQSIRARVIDEGIATLAGVIAEMQKRRPPMLIG
;
A
#
# COMPACT_ATOMS: atom_id res chain seq x y z
N MET A 1 -13.13 17.61 -37.56
CA MET A 1 -11.92 17.10 -36.89
C MET A 1 -11.65 17.81 -35.56
N TRP A 2 -11.44 19.12 -35.57
CA TRP A 2 -11.05 19.91 -34.41
C TRP A 2 -12.07 19.94 -33.28
N LYS A 3 -13.39 20.02 -33.55
CA LYS A 3 -14.44 19.92 -32.53
C LYS A 3 -14.40 18.59 -31.76
N GLN A 4 -14.14 17.48 -32.43
CA GLN A 4 -14.05 16.17 -31.80
C GLN A 4 -12.80 16.04 -30.96
N LEU A 5 -11.67 16.61 -31.39
CA LEU A 5 -10.44 16.67 -30.62
C LEU A 5 -10.61 17.54 -29.37
N LEU A 6 -11.27 18.70 -29.49
CA LEU A 6 -11.54 19.56 -28.35
C LEU A 6 -12.44 18.86 -27.30
N GLN A 7 -13.47 18.14 -27.75
CA GLN A 7 -14.34 17.38 -26.84
C GLN A 7 -13.60 16.27 -26.09
N ARG A 8 -12.59 15.62 -26.70
CA ARG A 8 -11.74 14.64 -26.05
C ARG A 8 -10.77 15.25 -25.05
N SER A 9 -10.36 16.50 -25.24
CA SER A 9 -9.46 17.23 -24.36
C SER A 9 -10.19 18.09 -23.33
N ALA A 10 -11.54 18.13 -23.37
CA ALA A 10 -12.35 18.89 -22.43
C ALA A 10 -12.23 18.32 -21.01
N ARG A 11 -11.58 19.06 -20.12
CA ARG A 11 -11.54 18.80 -18.68
C ARG A 11 -12.25 19.95 -17.97
N GLU A 12 -13.12 19.62 -17.04
CA GLU A 12 -13.97 20.58 -16.31
C GLU A 12 -13.19 21.71 -15.58
N ASN A 13 -11.88 21.53 -15.38
CA ASN A 13 -11.02 22.44 -14.60
C ASN A 13 -10.10 23.34 -15.46
N LEU A 14 -10.19 23.29 -16.79
CA LEU A 14 -9.34 24.09 -17.66
C LEU A 14 -10.10 25.25 -18.32
N THR A 15 -9.43 26.40 -18.41
CA THR A 15 -9.93 27.50 -19.27
C THR A 15 -10.01 27.03 -20.71
N LEU A 16 -10.88 27.64 -21.48
CA LEU A 16 -11.04 27.32 -22.91
C LEU A 16 -9.73 27.47 -23.72
N GLN A 17 -8.87 28.43 -23.35
CA GLN A 17 -7.51 28.57 -23.86
C GLN A 17 -6.67 27.32 -23.55
N GLY A 18 -6.71 26.85 -22.29
CA GLY A 18 -5.99 25.64 -21.83
C GLY A 18 -6.47 24.38 -22.56
N GLN A 19 -7.77 24.23 -22.80
CA GLN A 19 -8.33 23.11 -23.56
C GLN A 19 -7.87 23.09 -25.01
N ILE A 20 -7.81 24.28 -25.70
CA ILE A 20 -7.28 24.41 -27.07
C ILE A 20 -5.79 24.06 -27.08
N ARG A 21 -5.03 24.56 -26.11
CA ARG A 21 -3.62 24.23 -25.97
C ARG A 21 -3.39 22.72 -25.82
N GLU A 22 -4.09 22.06 -24.88
CA GLU A 22 -3.96 20.61 -24.68
C GLU A 22 -4.38 19.81 -25.92
N MET A 23 -5.45 20.19 -26.57
CA MET A 23 -5.90 19.59 -27.83
C MET A 23 -4.79 19.60 -28.90
N LEU A 24 -4.14 20.75 -29.10
CA LEU A 24 -3.08 20.90 -30.10
C LEU A 24 -1.81 20.13 -29.68
N VAL A 25 -1.40 20.20 -28.42
CA VAL A 25 -0.26 19.43 -27.91
C VAL A 25 -0.49 17.92 -28.11
N SER A 26 -1.67 17.40 -27.75
CA SER A 26 -1.99 15.99 -27.99
C SER A 26 -1.94 15.62 -29.47
N ALA A 27 -2.56 16.42 -30.34
CA ALA A 27 -2.54 16.18 -31.79
C ALA A 27 -1.11 16.21 -32.39
N ILE A 28 -0.22 17.04 -31.83
CA ILE A 28 1.19 17.09 -32.21
C ILE A 28 1.94 15.86 -31.70
N LEU A 29 1.77 15.51 -30.42
CA LEU A 29 2.47 14.38 -29.79
C LEU A 29 2.01 13.03 -30.32
N ASP A 30 0.72 12.90 -30.67
CA ASP A 30 0.13 11.70 -31.28
C ASP A 30 0.49 11.56 -32.77
N GLY A 31 1.20 12.55 -33.34
CA GLY A 31 1.63 12.55 -34.74
C GLY A 31 0.52 12.83 -35.75
N GLN A 32 -0.66 13.28 -35.31
CA GLN A 32 -1.76 13.73 -36.17
C GLN A 32 -1.38 15.02 -36.89
N LEU A 33 -0.63 15.89 -36.21
CA LEU A 33 0.02 17.05 -36.77
C LEU A 33 1.52 16.78 -36.95
N LYS A 34 1.96 16.65 -38.20
CA LYS A 34 3.35 16.31 -38.49
C LYS A 34 4.29 17.53 -38.26
N PRO A 35 5.57 17.28 -37.90
CA PRO A 35 6.58 18.36 -37.86
C PRO A 35 6.62 19.17 -39.15
N GLY A 36 6.65 20.49 -39.03
CA GLY A 36 6.65 21.42 -40.16
C GLY A 36 5.28 21.60 -40.83
N ALA A 37 4.24 20.87 -40.43
CA ALA A 37 2.90 21.05 -40.97
C ALA A 37 2.31 22.40 -40.53
N PRO A 38 1.56 23.12 -41.40
CA PRO A 38 0.84 24.31 -41.00
C PRO A 38 -0.33 23.95 -40.09
N VAL A 39 -0.57 24.76 -39.05
CA VAL A 39 -1.82 24.71 -38.29
C VAL A 39 -2.81 25.73 -38.87
N PRO A 40 -4.13 25.56 -38.72
CA PRO A 40 -5.13 26.50 -39.21
C PRO A 40 -4.85 27.91 -38.71
N SER A 41 -5.26 28.93 -39.49
CA SER A 41 -5.19 30.28 -38.97
C SER A 41 -6.04 30.46 -37.71
N SER A 42 -5.69 31.43 -36.86
CA SER A 42 -6.49 31.72 -35.67
C SER A 42 -7.96 32.05 -35.94
N ARG A 43 -8.25 32.57 -37.13
CA ARG A 43 -9.64 32.81 -37.56
C ARG A 43 -10.36 31.52 -37.95
N GLU A 44 -9.73 30.69 -38.75
CA GLU A 44 -10.28 29.41 -39.17
C GLU A 44 -10.55 28.49 -37.97
N LEU A 45 -9.55 28.33 -37.11
CA LEU A 45 -9.70 27.47 -35.92
C LEU A 45 -10.77 28.02 -34.97
N ALA A 46 -10.85 29.33 -34.75
CA ALA A 46 -11.87 29.97 -33.94
C ALA A 46 -13.28 29.72 -34.49
N THR A 47 -13.46 29.85 -35.83
CA THR A 47 -14.72 29.57 -36.49
C THR A 47 -15.10 28.11 -36.41
N GLU A 48 -14.15 27.20 -36.64
CA GLU A 48 -14.41 25.73 -36.57
C GLU A 48 -14.75 25.25 -35.17
N LEU A 49 -14.09 25.80 -34.15
CA LEU A 49 -14.35 25.45 -32.76
C LEU A 49 -15.56 26.16 -32.15
N GLY A 50 -16.02 27.28 -32.77
CA GLY A 50 -17.08 28.12 -32.20
C GLY A 50 -16.64 28.97 -31.01
N VAL A 51 -15.38 29.42 -30.99
CA VAL A 51 -14.76 30.17 -29.88
C VAL A 51 -14.27 31.55 -30.30
N GLY A 52 -13.98 32.40 -29.31
CA GLY A 52 -13.41 33.72 -29.60
C GLY A 52 -12.02 33.64 -30.23
N ARG A 53 -11.73 34.44 -31.29
CA ARG A 53 -10.42 34.45 -31.95
C ARG A 53 -9.28 34.75 -30.98
N ILE A 54 -9.49 35.65 -30.02
CA ILE A 54 -8.48 36.03 -29.03
C ILE A 54 -8.04 34.79 -28.21
N THR A 55 -8.97 33.90 -27.85
CA THR A 55 -8.67 32.65 -27.10
C THR A 55 -7.72 31.75 -27.89
N VAL A 56 -7.92 31.62 -29.20
CA VAL A 56 -7.04 30.85 -30.09
C VAL A 56 -5.68 31.53 -30.24
N VAL A 57 -5.64 32.84 -30.35
CA VAL A 57 -4.38 33.60 -30.46
C VAL A 57 -3.53 33.42 -29.22
N LEU A 58 -4.12 33.50 -28.02
CA LEU A 58 -3.42 33.28 -26.75
C LEU A 58 -2.92 31.85 -26.62
N ALA A 59 -3.72 30.87 -27.05
CA ALA A 59 -3.28 29.46 -27.06
C ALA A 59 -2.10 29.25 -28.03
N TYR A 60 -2.13 29.84 -29.22
CA TYR A 60 -1.03 29.77 -30.20
C TYR A 60 0.23 30.45 -29.68
N GLN A 61 0.11 31.61 -29.03
CA GLN A 61 1.23 32.32 -28.45
C GLN A 61 1.91 31.50 -27.37
N GLN A 62 1.12 30.93 -26.49
CA GLN A 62 1.63 30.01 -25.45
C GLN A 62 2.32 28.80 -26.06
N LEU A 63 1.75 28.15 -27.08
CA LEU A 63 2.37 27.03 -27.78
C LEU A 63 3.66 27.43 -28.54
N ALA A 64 3.77 28.67 -29.00
CA ALA A 64 4.99 29.18 -29.60
C ALA A 64 6.07 29.43 -28.54
N ASP A 65 5.71 30.01 -27.40
CA ASP A 65 6.61 30.23 -26.26
C ASP A 65 7.12 28.89 -25.68
N GLU A 66 6.26 27.87 -25.66
CA GLU A 66 6.61 26.50 -25.24
C GLU A 66 7.36 25.72 -26.35
N GLY A 67 7.55 26.28 -27.53
CA GLY A 67 8.30 25.70 -28.65
C GLY A 67 7.56 24.61 -29.44
N TYR A 68 6.27 24.39 -29.24
CA TYR A 68 5.45 23.46 -30.04
C TYR A 68 5.11 24.03 -31.42
N LEU A 69 4.93 25.37 -31.53
CA LEU A 69 4.67 26.05 -32.77
C LEU A 69 5.81 27.04 -33.11
N ILE A 70 6.00 27.28 -34.38
CA ILE A 70 6.89 28.31 -34.92
C ILE A 70 6.06 29.27 -35.76
N SER A 71 6.13 30.57 -35.46
CA SER A 71 5.52 31.62 -36.27
C SER A 71 6.43 31.96 -37.45
N ARG A 72 5.88 31.94 -38.67
CA ARG A 72 6.59 32.42 -39.85
C ARG A 72 5.90 33.68 -40.38
N GLU A 73 6.66 34.72 -40.56
CA GLU A 73 6.13 36.01 -41.03
C GLU A 73 5.33 35.87 -42.32
N ARG A 74 4.08 36.39 -42.32
CA ARG A 74 3.10 36.31 -43.43
C ARG A 74 2.66 34.90 -43.85
N LYS A 75 3.16 33.81 -43.19
CA LYS A 75 2.84 32.41 -43.54
C LYS A 75 2.05 31.67 -42.46
N GLY A 76 1.90 32.27 -41.27
CA GLY A 76 1.14 31.68 -40.17
C GLY A 76 1.99 30.84 -39.19
N HIS A 77 1.33 29.90 -38.47
CA HIS A 77 1.96 29.05 -37.49
C HIS A 77 2.18 27.63 -38.04
N PHE A 78 3.31 27.06 -37.68
CA PHE A 78 3.73 25.73 -38.12
C PHE A 78 4.15 24.89 -36.90
N VAL A 79 3.95 23.57 -36.95
CA VAL A 79 4.45 22.64 -35.93
C VAL A 79 5.98 22.67 -35.93
N SER A 80 6.58 22.85 -34.78
CA SER A 80 8.05 22.83 -34.61
C SER A 80 8.65 21.51 -35.06
N SER A 81 9.67 21.59 -35.92
CA SER A 81 10.44 20.42 -36.34
C SER A 81 11.55 20.03 -35.34
N THR A 82 11.94 20.97 -34.48
CA THR A 82 13.09 20.80 -33.56
C THR A 82 12.77 19.93 -32.35
N LEU A 83 11.59 20.10 -31.75
CA LEU A 83 11.15 19.30 -30.60
C LEU A 83 10.77 17.85 -30.96
N LEU A 84 10.33 17.61 -32.18
CA LEU A 84 9.83 16.29 -32.60
C LEU A 84 10.84 15.48 -33.43
N GLY A 85 11.82 16.16 -34.03
CA GLY A 85 12.83 15.51 -34.88
C GLY A 85 13.67 14.47 -34.12
N GLN A 86 13.95 14.69 -32.85
CA GLN A 86 14.66 13.73 -31.98
C GLN A 86 13.76 12.57 -31.49
N ARG A 87 12.45 12.78 -31.32
CA ARG A 87 11.51 11.74 -30.83
C ARG A 87 10.98 10.81 -31.94
N MET A 88 10.85 11.32 -33.18
CA MET A 88 10.37 10.51 -34.30
C MET A 88 11.44 9.56 -34.87
N GLN A 89 12.73 9.79 -34.63
CA GLN A 89 13.80 8.85 -35.01
C GLN A 89 13.85 7.63 -34.11
N ASN A 90 13.16 7.66 -32.94
CA ASN A 90 13.05 6.53 -32.01
C ASN A 90 11.74 5.73 -32.18
N ARG A 91 11.16 5.68 -33.37
CA ARG A 91 10.19 4.61 -33.66
C ARG A 91 10.97 3.29 -33.58
N ALA A 92 10.55 2.43 -32.66
CA ALA A 92 11.05 1.07 -32.61
C ALA A 92 11.09 0.48 -34.03
N PRO A 93 12.18 -0.17 -34.43
CA PRO A 93 12.23 -0.84 -35.73
C PRO A 93 11.00 -1.74 -35.83
N ALA A 94 10.23 -1.60 -36.91
CA ALA A 94 9.12 -2.49 -37.20
C ALA A 94 9.65 -3.92 -37.13
N ASP A 95 9.06 -4.67 -36.22
CA ASP A 95 9.04 -6.12 -36.11
C ASP A 95 10.26 -6.85 -36.70
N GLN A 96 11.42 -6.71 -36.04
CA GLN A 96 12.47 -7.70 -36.18
C GLN A 96 11.96 -8.93 -35.45
N GLY A 97 11.55 -9.94 -36.22
CA GLY A 97 10.99 -11.19 -35.72
C GLY A 97 11.66 -11.63 -34.43
N HIS A 98 10.88 -11.99 -33.43
CA HIS A 98 11.32 -12.40 -32.11
C HIS A 98 12.42 -13.48 -32.26
N GLN A 99 13.66 -13.06 -32.30
CA GLN A 99 14.76 -13.99 -32.09
C GLN A 99 14.61 -14.54 -30.67
N ALA A 100 14.70 -15.85 -30.53
CA ALA A 100 14.73 -16.48 -29.23
C ALA A 100 15.73 -15.74 -28.32
N PRO A 101 15.38 -15.43 -27.06
CA PRO A 101 16.23 -14.63 -26.20
C PRO A 101 17.62 -15.26 -26.13
N SER A 102 18.65 -14.50 -26.56
CA SER A 102 20.03 -14.96 -26.61
C SER A 102 20.65 -15.24 -25.24
N ILE A 103 19.96 -14.84 -24.17
CA ILE A 103 20.39 -14.99 -22.79
C ILE A 103 19.37 -15.85 -22.02
N ALA A 104 19.86 -16.96 -21.46
CA ALA A 104 19.09 -17.83 -20.56
C ALA A 104 19.01 -17.20 -19.15
N TRP A 105 18.13 -16.21 -18.95
CA TRP A 105 18.00 -15.47 -17.70
C TRP A 105 17.76 -16.39 -16.49
N ALA A 106 16.95 -17.46 -16.64
CA ALA A 106 16.67 -18.41 -15.56
C ALA A 106 17.94 -19.02 -14.93
N GLN A 107 19.01 -19.19 -15.72
CA GLN A 107 20.29 -19.72 -15.23
C GLN A 107 21.17 -18.66 -14.53
N ARG A 108 20.84 -17.38 -14.69
CA ARG A 108 21.58 -16.25 -14.12
C ARG A 108 20.92 -15.64 -12.89
N LEU A 109 19.65 -15.96 -12.66
CA LEU A 109 18.91 -15.46 -11.50
C LEU A 109 19.37 -16.20 -10.23
N TYR A 110 19.96 -15.48 -9.31
CA TYR A 110 20.32 -15.98 -7.98
C TYR A 110 19.08 -16.25 -7.11
N GLN A 111 18.04 -15.45 -7.28
CA GLN A 111 16.76 -15.60 -6.60
C GLN A 111 15.60 -15.51 -7.60
N GLN A 112 14.48 -16.15 -7.27
CA GLN A 112 13.25 -16.10 -8.06
C GLN A 112 12.08 -15.65 -7.17
N PRO A 113 11.98 -14.35 -6.83
CA PRO A 113 10.92 -13.85 -5.95
C PRO A 113 9.50 -14.11 -6.46
N SER A 114 9.33 -14.23 -7.78
CA SER A 114 8.05 -14.56 -8.40
C SER A 114 7.53 -15.98 -8.11
N ALA A 115 8.41 -16.87 -7.66
CA ALA A 115 8.05 -18.23 -7.25
C ALA A 115 7.58 -18.31 -5.78
N GLN A 116 7.75 -17.23 -5.02
CA GLN A 116 7.33 -17.19 -3.62
C GLN A 116 5.80 -17.08 -3.51
N ARG A 117 5.24 -17.75 -2.50
CA ARG A 117 3.82 -17.65 -2.18
C ARG A 117 3.52 -16.25 -1.64
N SER A 118 2.59 -15.55 -2.29
CA SER A 118 2.20 -14.18 -1.93
C SER A 118 0.69 -14.00 -2.03
N ILE A 119 0.16 -12.96 -1.40
CA ILE A 119 -1.26 -12.60 -1.50
C ILE A 119 -1.52 -12.06 -2.90
N VAL A 120 -2.35 -12.76 -3.67
CA VAL A 120 -2.75 -12.36 -5.02
C VAL A 120 -4.10 -11.65 -4.97
N LYS A 121 -4.17 -10.47 -5.57
CA LYS A 121 -5.42 -9.70 -5.68
C LYS A 121 -5.77 -9.49 -7.15
N PRO A 122 -7.04 -9.74 -7.55
CA PRO A 122 -7.47 -9.51 -8.92
C PRO A 122 -7.29 -8.05 -9.33
N ALA A 123 -6.73 -7.78 -10.52
CA ALA A 123 -6.47 -6.41 -11.00
C ALA A 123 -7.75 -5.55 -11.09
N ASN A 124 -8.91 -6.19 -11.33
CA ASN A 124 -10.21 -5.53 -11.50
C ASN A 124 -11.14 -5.72 -10.29
N TRP A 125 -10.57 -5.87 -9.08
CA TRP A 125 -11.34 -6.14 -7.87
C TRP A 125 -12.47 -5.11 -7.61
N GLN A 126 -12.26 -3.83 -8.00
CA GLN A 126 -13.26 -2.76 -7.84
C GLN A 126 -14.55 -3.00 -8.62
N LYS A 127 -14.51 -3.85 -9.66
CA LYS A 127 -15.70 -4.23 -10.44
C LYS A 127 -16.55 -5.31 -9.78
N SER A 128 -15.99 -5.98 -8.78
CA SER A 128 -16.71 -7.00 -8.01
C SER A 128 -17.72 -6.35 -7.08
N PRO A 129 -18.95 -6.85 -6.99
CA PRO A 129 -19.97 -6.31 -6.08
C PRO A 129 -19.61 -6.52 -4.60
N TYR A 130 -18.90 -7.59 -4.24
CA TYR A 130 -18.61 -7.99 -2.88
C TYR A 130 -17.10 -8.27 -2.68
N PRO A 131 -16.21 -7.23 -2.71
CA PRO A 131 -14.76 -7.41 -2.59
C PRO A 131 -14.33 -7.43 -1.12
N PHE A 132 -14.39 -8.58 -0.45
CA PHE A 132 -13.87 -8.75 0.91
C PHE A 132 -12.34 -8.92 0.94
N LEU A 133 -11.63 -7.99 0.30
CA LEU A 133 -10.17 -7.98 0.20
C LEU A 133 -9.56 -7.01 1.21
N TYR A 134 -8.54 -7.49 1.93
CA TYR A 134 -7.84 -6.70 2.93
C TYR A 134 -6.89 -5.66 2.32
N GLY A 135 -6.71 -4.55 3.04
CA GLY A 135 -5.70 -3.53 2.73
C GLY A 135 -5.98 -2.76 1.45
N GLN A 136 -7.24 -2.71 1.00
CA GLN A 136 -7.66 -1.91 -0.13
C GLN A 136 -8.12 -0.52 0.32
N PHE A 137 -8.09 0.41 -0.61
CA PHE A 137 -8.42 1.81 -0.41
C PHE A 137 -9.91 2.07 -0.59
N ASP A 138 -10.51 2.82 0.34
CA ASP A 138 -11.86 3.37 0.20
C ASP A 138 -11.78 4.85 -0.15
N GLU A 139 -12.03 5.17 -1.42
CA GLU A 139 -11.98 6.54 -1.93
C GLU A 139 -12.97 7.50 -1.23
N SER A 140 -14.10 6.96 -0.72
CA SER A 140 -15.13 7.77 -0.06
C SER A 140 -14.68 8.31 1.30
N LEU A 141 -13.72 7.65 1.95
CA LEU A 141 -13.16 8.06 3.23
C LEU A 141 -11.92 8.95 3.08
N PHE A 142 -11.31 9.01 1.89
CA PHE A 142 -10.12 9.82 1.69
C PHE A 142 -10.40 11.32 1.85
N PRO A 143 -9.61 12.04 2.65
CA PRO A 143 -9.84 13.44 2.95
C PRO A 143 -9.34 14.36 1.82
N THR A 144 -9.95 14.23 0.63
CA THR A 144 -9.47 14.86 -0.62
C THR A 144 -9.25 16.37 -0.50
N ALA A 145 -10.16 17.10 0.14
CA ALA A 145 -10.05 18.56 0.28
C ALA A 145 -8.86 18.97 1.16
N ALA A 146 -8.73 18.33 2.34
CA ALA A 146 -7.63 18.57 3.27
C ALA A 146 -6.28 18.15 2.67
N TRP A 147 -6.22 16.98 2.00
CA TRP A 147 -5.00 16.53 1.35
C TRP A 147 -4.57 17.47 0.22
N ARG A 148 -5.52 17.90 -0.63
CA ARG A 148 -5.26 18.93 -1.67
C ARG A 148 -4.70 20.20 -1.08
N GLU A 149 -5.27 20.69 0.02
CA GLU A 149 -4.79 21.90 0.69
C GLU A 149 -3.33 21.72 1.16
N CYS A 150 -3.01 20.59 1.79
CA CYS A 150 -1.64 20.29 2.23
C CYS A 150 -0.66 20.22 1.05
N CYS A 151 -1.05 19.56 -0.05
CA CYS A 151 -0.23 19.50 -1.25
C CYS A 151 0.01 20.89 -1.86
N LEU A 152 -1.02 21.74 -1.92
CA LEU A 152 -0.89 23.12 -2.43
C LEU A 152 0.01 23.97 -1.52
N LYS A 153 -0.07 23.82 -0.21
CA LYS A 153 0.83 24.48 0.74
C LYS A 153 2.27 24.01 0.55
N ALA A 154 2.50 22.70 0.39
CA ALA A 154 3.82 22.15 0.11
C ALA A 154 4.44 22.64 -1.22
N LEU A 155 3.63 23.18 -2.15
CA LEU A 155 4.07 23.81 -3.39
C LEU A 155 4.34 25.33 -3.24
N SER A 156 4.31 25.88 -2.02
CA SER A 156 4.75 27.25 -1.80
C SER A 156 6.24 27.40 -2.09
N VAL A 157 6.67 28.61 -2.48
CA VAL A 157 8.08 28.88 -2.81
C VAL A 157 9.02 28.56 -1.63
N LEU A 158 8.56 28.80 -0.40
CA LEU A 158 9.35 28.50 0.81
C LEU A 158 9.48 27.01 1.01
N ASP A 159 8.38 26.27 0.98
CA ASP A 159 8.39 24.82 1.16
C ASP A 159 9.19 24.10 0.05
N ILE A 160 9.10 24.58 -1.21
CA ILE A 160 9.89 24.00 -2.32
C ILE A 160 11.39 24.09 -2.03
N ARG A 161 11.87 25.20 -1.45
CA ARG A 161 13.29 25.35 -1.08
C ARG A 161 13.74 24.31 -0.05
N ASP A 162 12.83 23.87 0.83
CA ASP A 162 13.14 22.92 1.89
C ASP A 162 13.13 21.47 1.36
N TRP A 163 12.13 21.08 0.56
CA TRP A 163 11.98 19.68 0.15
C TRP A 163 12.56 19.33 -1.23
N ALA A 164 12.81 20.31 -2.13
CA ALA A 164 13.32 20.03 -3.46
C ALA A 164 14.81 19.60 -3.51
N PRO A 165 15.69 20.04 -2.59
CA PRO A 165 17.07 19.55 -2.55
C PRO A 165 17.13 18.05 -2.23
N ASP A 166 18.21 17.39 -2.68
CA ASP A 166 18.49 15.99 -2.41
C ASP A 166 18.82 15.77 -0.91
N GLN A 167 17.88 15.22 -0.17
CA GLN A 167 17.95 15.03 1.29
C GLN A 167 18.60 13.69 1.67
N ILE A 168 19.82 13.44 1.20
CA ILE A 168 20.49 12.12 1.31
C ILE A 168 20.65 11.67 2.77
N THR A 169 20.96 12.60 3.67
CA THR A 169 21.39 12.30 5.05
C THR A 169 20.29 12.46 6.08
N ARG A 170 19.15 13.04 5.72
CA ARG A 170 18.05 13.35 6.65
C ARG A 170 16.68 13.17 5.99
N ASP A 171 15.67 13.07 6.82
CA ASP A 171 14.26 13.10 6.43
C ASP A 171 13.70 14.52 6.59
N ASP A 172 12.47 14.75 6.17
CA ASP A 172 11.78 16.01 6.46
C ASP A 172 11.65 16.20 7.97
N GLU A 173 12.36 17.20 8.51
CA GLU A 173 12.44 17.44 9.95
C GLU A 173 11.06 17.69 10.57
N SER A 174 10.17 18.38 9.82
CA SER A 174 8.81 18.62 10.27
C SER A 174 8.00 17.32 10.37
N LEU A 175 8.16 16.38 9.42
CA LEU A 175 7.48 15.09 9.52
C LEU A 175 8.01 14.26 10.68
N VAL A 176 9.33 14.23 10.86
CA VAL A 176 9.96 13.52 11.99
C VAL A 176 9.43 14.08 13.31
N ASP A 177 9.36 15.40 13.46
CA ASP A 177 8.79 16.05 14.65
C ASP A 177 7.32 15.65 14.87
N GLN A 178 6.49 15.69 13.82
CA GLN A 178 5.08 15.29 13.93
C GLN A 178 4.91 13.82 14.31
N ILE A 179 5.77 12.93 13.80
CA ILE A 179 5.72 11.52 14.21
C ILE A 179 6.11 11.36 15.67
N CYS A 180 7.21 11.97 16.10
CA CYS A 180 7.69 11.89 17.49
C CYS A 180 6.71 12.49 18.50
N THR A 181 6.05 13.61 18.15
CA THR A 181 5.23 14.38 19.10
C THR A 181 3.74 14.04 19.04
N ARG A 182 3.21 13.52 17.94
CA ARG A 182 1.77 13.29 17.74
C ARG A 182 1.38 11.87 17.35
N VAL A 183 2.22 11.14 16.60
CA VAL A 183 1.88 9.79 16.17
C VAL A 183 2.31 8.75 17.20
N LEU A 184 3.60 8.70 17.53
CA LEU A 184 4.17 7.74 18.48
C LEU A 184 3.54 7.78 19.88
N PRO A 185 3.25 8.96 20.49
CA PRO A 185 2.65 9.02 21.82
C PRO A 185 1.27 8.33 21.92
N ARG A 186 0.51 8.23 20.82
CA ARG A 186 -0.75 7.48 20.80
C ARG A 186 -0.54 5.97 21.04
N ARG A 187 0.66 5.49 20.77
CA ARG A 187 1.07 4.10 21.00
C ARG A 187 1.89 3.93 22.28
N GLY A 188 2.02 5.00 23.09
CA GLY A 188 2.86 5.03 24.28
C GLY A 188 4.36 5.03 23.98
N VAL A 189 4.77 5.22 22.72
CA VAL A 189 6.16 5.24 22.29
C VAL A 189 6.70 6.67 22.33
N TRP A 190 7.88 6.83 22.88
CA TRP A 190 8.62 8.10 22.91
C TRP A 190 9.96 7.88 22.22
N ALA A 191 10.28 8.73 21.25
CA ALA A 191 11.52 8.64 20.50
C ALA A 191 12.02 10.04 20.13
N THR A 192 13.31 10.15 19.95
CA THR A 192 14.01 11.32 19.43
C THR A 192 14.25 11.18 17.93
N ALA A 193 14.59 12.27 17.24
CA ALA A 193 14.79 12.27 15.80
C ALA A 193 15.91 11.33 15.31
N ASP A 194 16.93 11.09 16.14
CA ASP A 194 18.04 10.17 15.86
C ASP A 194 17.66 8.70 16.03
N GLN A 195 16.53 8.41 16.69
CA GLN A 195 15.95 7.07 16.84
C GLN A 195 14.94 6.74 15.74
N LEU A 196 14.69 7.63 14.76
CA LEU A 196 13.66 7.48 13.75
C LEU A 196 14.22 7.61 12.34
N ILE A 197 13.74 6.77 11.43
CA ILE A 197 13.99 6.86 9.98
C ILE A 197 12.70 6.65 9.19
N ILE A 198 12.44 7.52 8.19
CA ILE A 198 11.31 7.38 7.28
C ILE A 198 11.61 6.34 6.20
N THR A 199 10.61 5.51 5.87
CA THR A 199 10.73 4.43 4.88
C THR A 199 9.62 4.52 3.82
N VAL A 200 9.76 3.78 2.73
CA VAL A 200 8.73 3.62 1.69
C VAL A 200 7.71 2.55 2.14
N GLY A 201 7.01 2.83 3.26
CA GLY A 201 6.08 1.91 3.92
C GLY A 201 6.77 0.81 4.73
N ALA A 202 5.98 0.04 5.50
CA ALA A 202 6.45 -1.01 6.40
C ALA A 202 7.22 -2.13 5.66
N GLN A 203 6.81 -2.50 4.45
CA GLN A 203 7.50 -3.54 3.67
C GLN A 203 8.96 -3.17 3.33
N HIS A 204 9.22 -1.90 2.98
CA HIS A 204 10.59 -1.39 2.80
C HIS A 204 11.37 -1.41 4.12
N ALA A 205 10.71 -1.06 5.24
CA ALA A 205 11.31 -1.15 6.57
C ALA A 205 11.75 -2.58 6.91
N LEU A 206 10.85 -3.56 6.71
CA LEU A 206 11.16 -4.99 6.90
C LEU A 206 12.32 -5.45 6.04
N TYR A 207 12.35 -5.05 4.77
CA TYR A 207 13.43 -5.41 3.85
C TYR A 207 14.78 -4.83 4.31
N MET A 208 14.81 -3.56 4.72
CA MET A 208 16.03 -2.91 5.23
C MET A 208 16.55 -3.58 6.51
N VAL A 209 15.66 -3.91 7.45
CA VAL A 209 16.00 -4.60 8.69
C VAL A 209 16.59 -5.98 8.37
N ALA A 210 15.94 -6.73 7.47
CA ALA A 210 16.44 -8.05 7.06
C ALA A 210 17.80 -7.98 6.35
N ASP A 211 17.96 -7.00 5.44
CA ASP A 211 19.19 -6.83 4.67
C ASP A 211 20.40 -6.48 5.55
N LEU A 212 20.16 -5.68 6.59
CA LEU A 212 21.21 -5.22 7.48
C LEU A 212 21.58 -6.24 8.58
N LEU A 213 20.57 -6.95 9.11
CA LEU A 213 20.75 -7.73 10.34
C LEU A 213 20.78 -9.25 10.11
N MET A 214 20.33 -9.74 8.95
CA MET A 214 20.20 -11.18 8.70
C MET A 214 21.21 -11.68 7.68
N ARG A 215 21.77 -12.82 7.97
CA ARG A 215 22.68 -13.61 7.13
C ARG A 215 22.30 -15.08 7.21
N GLU A 216 22.92 -15.93 6.41
CA GLU A 216 22.59 -17.35 6.27
C GLU A 216 22.45 -18.12 7.61
N GLN A 217 23.25 -17.76 8.61
CA GLN A 217 23.24 -18.42 9.93
C GLN A 217 22.26 -17.82 10.93
N THR A 218 21.62 -16.69 10.59
CA THR A 218 20.70 -15.98 11.50
C THR A 218 19.41 -16.78 11.70
N ARG A 219 19.06 -17.05 12.95
CA ARG A 219 17.86 -17.81 13.36
C ARG A 219 16.72 -16.84 13.61
N VAL A 220 15.66 -16.94 12.83
CA VAL A 220 14.52 -16.05 12.91
C VAL A 220 13.26 -16.83 13.29
N ALA A 221 12.61 -16.42 14.38
CA ALA A 221 11.28 -16.86 14.72
C ALA A 221 10.24 -15.96 14.06
N ILE A 222 9.17 -16.54 13.54
CA ILE A 222 8.01 -15.83 13.01
C ILE A 222 6.73 -16.44 13.57
N GLU A 223 5.67 -15.64 13.66
CA GLU A 223 4.33 -16.16 13.94
C GLU A 223 3.86 -17.13 12.84
N ASP A 224 3.01 -18.11 13.15
CA ASP A 224 2.38 -18.99 12.15
C ASP A 224 0.90 -19.20 12.52
N PRO A 225 -0.04 -18.65 11.75
CA PRO A 225 0.15 -17.92 10.48
C PRO A 225 0.77 -16.53 10.66
N CYS A 226 1.37 -15.98 9.58
CA CYS A 226 2.01 -14.66 9.58
C CYS A 226 1.81 -13.90 8.26
N TYR A 227 2.29 -12.65 8.21
CA TYR A 227 2.34 -11.85 6.98
C TYR A 227 3.29 -12.50 5.94
N PRO A 228 2.79 -12.95 4.78
CA PRO A 228 3.60 -13.72 3.82
C PRO A 228 4.83 -12.97 3.31
N ASP A 229 4.71 -11.65 3.04
CA ASP A 229 5.84 -10.89 2.51
C ASP A 229 6.95 -10.69 3.56
N ALA A 230 6.63 -10.59 4.86
CA ALA A 230 7.65 -10.57 5.91
C ALA A 230 8.44 -11.89 5.90
N ARG A 231 7.73 -13.03 5.90
CA ARG A 231 8.35 -14.35 5.77
C ARG A 231 9.24 -14.46 4.53
N ASN A 232 8.75 -14.02 3.36
CA ASN A 232 9.47 -14.09 2.09
C ASN A 232 10.72 -13.18 2.11
N ILE A 233 10.63 -11.99 2.71
CA ILE A 233 11.75 -11.06 2.90
C ILE A 233 12.84 -11.73 3.76
N PHE A 234 12.47 -12.30 4.92
CA PHE A 234 13.43 -12.96 5.79
C PHE A 234 14.03 -14.21 5.12
N ALA A 235 13.21 -15.02 4.45
CA ALA A 235 13.65 -16.21 3.70
C ALA A 235 14.64 -15.87 2.56
N SER A 236 14.63 -14.65 2.05
CA SER A 236 15.61 -14.20 1.08
C SER A 236 17.01 -13.96 1.68
N ARG A 237 17.15 -13.94 3.01
CA ARG A 237 18.40 -13.69 3.74
C ARG A 237 18.89 -14.90 4.51
N THR A 238 18.00 -15.69 5.09
CA THR A 238 18.33 -16.88 5.86
C THR A 238 17.34 -18.02 5.61
N PRO A 239 17.82 -19.26 5.50
CA PRO A 239 16.95 -20.42 5.45
C PRO A 239 16.46 -20.82 6.86
N GLN A 240 17.01 -20.24 7.94
CA GLN A 240 16.73 -20.60 9.32
C GLN A 240 15.53 -19.84 9.90
N ILE A 241 14.37 -20.01 9.26
CA ILE A 241 13.12 -19.42 9.69
C ILE A 241 12.27 -20.50 10.36
N THR A 242 11.88 -20.27 11.60
CA THR A 242 11.06 -21.20 12.36
C THR A 242 9.69 -20.59 12.65
N PRO A 243 8.60 -21.24 12.21
CA PRO A 243 7.25 -20.84 12.55
C PRO A 243 6.93 -21.18 13.99
N LEU A 244 6.34 -20.23 14.71
CA LEU A 244 5.86 -20.41 16.08
C LEU A 244 4.35 -20.22 16.13
N PRO A 245 3.61 -21.09 16.86
CA PRO A 245 2.16 -21.05 16.88
C PRO A 245 1.62 -19.80 17.57
N VAL A 246 0.45 -19.36 17.10
CA VAL A 246 -0.38 -18.34 17.74
C VAL A 246 -1.64 -18.96 18.31
N ASP A 247 -2.15 -18.36 19.39
CA ASP A 247 -3.44 -18.69 20.00
C ASP A 247 -4.37 -17.46 20.01
N ASP A 248 -5.47 -17.51 20.75
CA ASP A 248 -6.42 -16.41 20.90
C ASP A 248 -5.82 -15.16 21.58
N ASN A 249 -4.59 -15.24 22.05
CA ASN A 249 -3.82 -14.15 22.63
C ASN A 249 -2.54 -13.80 21.82
N GLY A 250 -2.47 -14.24 20.57
CA GLY A 250 -1.32 -14.02 19.69
C GLY A 250 -0.20 -15.03 19.88
N LEU A 251 1.05 -14.64 19.63
CA LEU A 251 2.21 -15.51 19.76
C LEU A 251 2.26 -16.19 21.12
N ILE A 252 2.46 -17.52 21.13
CA ILE A 252 2.72 -18.27 22.37
C ILE A 252 4.15 -18.00 22.80
N VAL A 253 4.30 -17.41 23.99
CA VAL A 253 5.62 -17.08 24.59
C VAL A 253 6.07 -18.25 25.45
N ASP A 254 7.18 -18.89 25.07
CA ASP A 254 7.79 -19.98 25.83
C ASP A 254 9.32 -20.07 25.61
N ASP A 255 9.97 -21.04 26.25
CA ASP A 255 11.42 -21.20 26.21
C ASP A 255 12.01 -21.48 24.80
N ARG A 256 11.21 -21.88 23.82
CA ARG A 256 11.67 -22.02 22.41
C ARG A 256 12.28 -20.73 21.88
N LEU A 257 11.76 -19.58 22.31
CA LEU A 257 12.24 -18.26 21.88
C LEU A 257 13.70 -17.99 22.23
N ARG A 258 14.27 -18.70 23.24
CA ARG A 258 15.69 -18.59 23.64
C ARG A 258 16.69 -19.03 22.56
N HIS A 259 16.21 -19.73 21.54
CA HIS A 259 17.05 -20.28 20.48
C HIS A 259 17.16 -19.41 19.24
N PHE A 260 16.54 -18.21 19.23
CA PHE A 260 16.49 -17.31 18.08
C PHE A 260 17.27 -16.03 18.31
N ASP A 261 17.75 -15.47 17.22
CA ASP A 261 18.43 -14.17 17.23
C ASP A 261 17.41 -13.02 17.03
N TYR A 262 16.35 -13.28 16.24
CA TYR A 262 15.27 -12.34 15.96
C TYR A 262 13.90 -13.01 16.04
N LEU A 263 12.92 -12.22 16.49
CA LEU A 263 11.49 -12.56 16.44
C LEU A 263 10.74 -11.49 15.65
N TYR A 264 9.98 -11.90 14.64
CA TYR A 264 8.98 -11.05 13.99
C TYR A 264 7.60 -11.31 14.56
N THR A 265 6.90 -10.25 14.99
CA THR A 265 5.56 -10.33 15.60
C THR A 265 4.71 -9.11 15.28
N THR A 266 3.38 -9.31 15.25
CA THR A 266 2.36 -8.29 15.01
C THR A 266 1.41 -8.19 16.22
N PRO A 267 1.88 -7.72 17.40
CA PRO A 267 1.19 -7.91 18.68
C PRO A 267 -0.08 -7.06 18.85
N SER A 268 -0.24 -5.99 18.07
CA SER A 268 -1.43 -5.13 18.15
C SER A 268 -2.63 -5.71 17.42
N HIS A 269 -2.39 -6.25 16.24
CA HIS A 269 -3.34 -7.00 15.43
C HIS A 269 -2.57 -8.07 14.68
N GLN A 270 -2.57 -9.27 15.22
CA GLN A 270 -1.83 -10.40 14.65
C GLN A 270 -2.28 -10.64 13.20
N CYS A 271 -1.33 -10.73 12.30
CA CYS A 271 -1.61 -10.98 10.89
C CYS A 271 -1.55 -12.48 10.59
N PRO A 272 -2.64 -13.13 10.12
CA PRO A 272 -3.90 -12.54 9.66
C PRO A 272 -5.06 -12.63 10.67
N THR A 273 -4.87 -13.19 11.85
CA THR A 273 -5.96 -13.56 12.77
C THR A 273 -6.69 -12.36 13.38
N GLY A 274 -6.02 -11.19 13.47
CA GLY A 274 -6.57 -10.00 14.09
C GLY A 274 -6.57 -10.01 15.63
N VAL A 275 -6.07 -11.06 16.27
CA VAL A 275 -5.99 -11.12 17.73
C VAL A 275 -4.97 -10.13 18.28
N THR A 276 -5.23 -9.63 19.49
CA THR A 276 -4.36 -8.66 20.15
C THR A 276 -3.64 -9.33 21.33
N MET A 277 -2.32 -9.25 21.34
CA MET A 277 -1.50 -9.76 22.44
C MET A 277 -1.76 -8.97 23.73
N PRO A 278 -2.21 -9.59 24.83
CA PRO A 278 -2.52 -8.90 26.07
C PRO A 278 -1.24 -8.41 26.78
N LEU A 279 -1.40 -7.42 27.66
CA LEU A 279 -0.28 -6.73 28.32
C LEU A 279 0.67 -7.70 29.05
N HIS A 280 0.13 -8.64 29.83
CA HIS A 280 0.95 -9.61 30.58
C HIS A 280 1.86 -10.45 29.66
N ARG A 281 1.37 -10.86 28.49
CA ARG A 281 2.14 -11.62 27.50
C ARG A 281 3.22 -10.75 26.82
N ARG A 282 2.95 -9.46 26.62
CA ARG A 282 3.96 -8.48 26.14
C ARG A 282 5.11 -8.34 27.16
N GLU A 283 4.78 -8.21 28.43
CA GLU A 283 5.76 -8.13 29.52
C GLU A 283 6.58 -9.41 29.65
N GLU A 284 5.94 -10.58 29.50
CA GLU A 284 6.61 -11.86 29.51
C GLU A 284 7.57 -12.02 28.34
N LEU A 285 7.13 -11.65 27.13
CA LEU A 285 7.96 -11.66 25.92
C LEU A 285 9.21 -10.77 26.08
N LEU A 286 9.07 -9.57 26.60
CA LEU A 286 10.19 -8.66 26.81
C LEU A 286 11.17 -9.19 27.86
N ARG A 287 10.69 -9.78 28.97
CA ARG A 287 11.55 -10.41 29.97
C ARG A 287 12.35 -11.59 29.39
N LEU A 288 11.68 -12.41 28.55
CA LEU A 288 12.36 -13.53 27.92
C LEU A 288 13.37 -13.04 26.88
N ALA A 289 13.02 -12.03 26.07
CA ALA A 289 13.90 -11.43 25.09
C ALA A 289 15.18 -10.84 25.73
N ASP A 290 15.01 -10.18 26.87
CA ASP A 290 16.16 -9.67 27.65
C ASP A 290 17.08 -10.77 28.17
N ALA A 291 16.50 -11.84 28.72
CA ALA A 291 17.23 -12.96 29.24
C ALA A 291 17.91 -13.84 28.17
N ALA A 292 17.42 -13.81 26.92
CA ALA A 292 17.88 -14.67 25.83
C ALA A 292 18.69 -13.93 24.76
N ASP A 293 18.94 -12.66 24.92
CA ASP A 293 19.56 -11.78 23.91
C ASP A 293 18.81 -11.76 22.57
N LEU A 294 17.48 -11.88 22.62
CA LEU A 294 16.58 -11.89 21.48
C LEU A 294 16.20 -10.46 21.09
N VAL A 295 16.26 -10.12 19.80
CA VAL A 295 15.77 -8.85 19.26
C VAL A 295 14.38 -9.06 18.64
N ILE A 296 13.44 -8.17 18.93
CA ILE A 296 12.07 -8.24 18.47
C ILE A 296 11.84 -7.21 17.35
N ILE A 297 11.29 -7.66 16.24
CA ILE A 297 10.80 -6.81 15.14
C ILE A 297 9.28 -6.71 15.31
N GLU A 298 8.81 -5.61 15.87
CA GLU A 298 7.40 -5.31 16.05
C GLU A 298 6.85 -4.59 14.82
N ASP A 299 5.95 -5.22 14.07
CA ASP A 299 5.23 -4.60 12.95
C ASP A 299 3.84 -4.15 13.41
N ASP A 300 3.69 -2.85 13.63
CA ASP A 300 2.46 -2.20 14.12
C ASP A 300 1.69 -1.53 12.96
N PHE A 301 1.41 -2.31 11.91
CA PHE A 301 0.89 -1.84 10.61
C PHE A 301 -0.57 -1.32 10.65
N GLU A 302 -1.37 -1.66 11.66
CA GLU A 302 -2.78 -1.26 11.85
C GLU A 302 -3.05 -0.64 13.22
N SER A 303 -2.08 0.03 13.79
CA SER A 303 -2.13 0.58 15.15
C SER A 303 -3.34 1.48 15.44
N GLU A 304 -3.90 2.12 14.42
CA GLU A 304 -4.99 3.09 14.54
C GLU A 304 -6.40 2.46 14.47
N ASN A 305 -6.49 1.16 14.18
CA ASN A 305 -7.74 0.44 13.92
C ASN A 305 -8.23 -0.34 15.15
N ASN A 306 -8.48 0.33 16.26
CA ASN A 306 -9.03 -0.30 17.45
C ASN A 306 -10.44 0.23 17.73
N PHE A 307 -11.43 -0.66 17.86
CA PHE A 307 -12.82 -0.31 18.18
C PHE A 307 -13.35 -0.94 19.46
N ALA A 308 -12.55 -1.73 20.16
CA ALA A 308 -12.92 -2.38 21.42
C ALA A 308 -12.16 -1.78 22.61
N GLY A 309 -12.42 -0.48 22.93
CA GLY A 309 -11.88 0.15 24.13
C GLY A 309 -10.54 0.87 23.94
N ASN A 310 -9.76 1.05 25.01
CA ASN A 310 -8.46 1.71 24.95
C ASN A 310 -7.42 0.78 24.28
N PRO A 311 -6.65 1.29 23.30
CA PRO A 311 -5.61 0.49 22.67
C PRO A 311 -4.54 0.08 23.70
N ILE A 312 -4.11 -1.18 23.63
CA ILE A 312 -2.95 -1.66 24.41
C ILE A 312 -1.70 -0.93 23.85
N PRO A 313 -0.86 -0.36 24.73
CA PRO A 313 0.38 0.29 24.30
C PRO A 313 1.27 -0.62 23.46
N ALA A 314 2.00 -0.09 22.49
CA ALA A 314 2.93 -0.88 21.67
C ALA A 314 3.93 -1.65 22.53
N LEU A 315 4.43 -2.78 22.03
CA LEU A 315 5.49 -3.54 22.70
C LEU A 315 6.73 -2.65 22.94
N LYS A 316 7.09 -1.85 21.93
CA LYS A 316 8.17 -0.84 22.03
C LYS A 316 8.01 0.12 23.20
N SER A 317 6.79 0.47 23.58
CA SER A 317 6.55 1.39 24.71
C SER A 317 6.92 0.79 26.07
N LEU A 318 6.97 -0.53 26.17
CA LEU A 318 7.32 -1.29 27.35
C LEU A 318 8.81 -1.70 27.37
N ASP A 319 9.49 -1.54 26.22
CA ASP A 319 10.88 -1.93 26.03
C ASP A 319 11.84 -0.98 26.78
N ARG A 320 12.58 -1.49 27.74
CA ARG A 320 13.58 -0.77 28.53
C ARG A 320 15.01 -1.11 28.18
N SER A 321 15.21 -2.14 27.33
CA SER A 321 16.51 -2.70 27.00
C SER A 321 16.90 -2.48 25.53
N GLU A 322 16.16 -1.61 24.81
CA GLU A 322 16.35 -1.28 23.38
C GLU A 322 16.33 -2.50 22.44
N ARG A 323 15.58 -3.55 22.80
CA ARG A 323 15.51 -4.81 22.06
C ARG A 323 14.42 -4.82 20.99
N VAL A 324 13.52 -3.83 20.97
CA VAL A 324 12.41 -3.75 20.03
C VAL A 324 12.74 -2.78 18.90
N ILE A 325 12.79 -3.30 17.67
CA ILE A 325 12.77 -2.53 16.43
C ILE A 325 11.29 -2.35 16.06
N TYR A 326 10.78 -1.13 16.20
CA TYR A 326 9.38 -0.82 15.94
C TYR A 326 9.19 -0.32 14.53
N ILE A 327 8.25 -0.91 13.79
CA ILE A 327 7.89 -0.54 12.42
C ILE A 327 6.46 0.00 12.42
N GLY A 328 6.30 1.25 12.00
CA GLY A 328 5.01 1.91 11.86
C GLY A 328 4.67 2.22 10.41
N SER A 329 3.37 2.35 10.11
CA SER A 329 2.87 2.66 8.77
C SER A 329 1.85 3.79 8.81
N LEU A 330 2.11 4.87 8.07
CA LEU A 330 1.15 5.96 7.85
C LEU A 330 0.31 5.75 6.58
N SER A 331 0.75 4.84 5.69
CA SER A 331 0.03 4.54 4.44
C SER A 331 -1.28 3.80 4.66
N LYS A 332 -1.36 2.97 5.71
CA LYS A 332 -2.55 2.14 5.98
C LYS A 332 -3.76 2.96 6.42
N SER A 333 -3.52 4.02 7.19
CA SER A 333 -4.58 4.89 7.66
C SER A 333 -5.05 5.91 6.62
N MET A 334 -4.21 6.24 5.62
CA MET A 334 -4.59 7.22 4.58
C MET A 334 -4.86 6.57 3.23
N ALA A 335 -3.81 6.20 2.53
CA ALA A 335 -3.90 5.51 1.24
C ALA A 335 -2.62 4.69 1.01
N PRO A 336 -2.73 3.40 0.66
CA PRO A 336 -1.57 2.52 0.44
C PRO A 336 -0.57 3.08 -0.58
N GLY A 337 -1.05 3.85 -1.57
CA GLY A 337 -0.23 4.45 -2.62
C GLY A 337 0.72 5.57 -2.15
N LEU A 338 0.52 6.14 -0.97
CA LEU A 338 1.42 7.18 -0.42
C LEU A 338 2.78 6.63 -0.02
N ARG A 339 2.85 5.35 0.33
CA ARG A 339 4.10 4.64 0.63
C ARG A 339 4.98 5.34 1.66
N ILE A 340 4.43 5.67 2.84
CA ILE A 340 5.15 6.22 3.98
C ILE A 340 5.02 5.29 5.19
N GLY A 341 6.16 4.90 5.73
CA GLY A 341 6.33 4.19 7.00
C GLY A 341 7.54 4.73 7.73
N TYR A 342 7.85 4.16 8.87
CA TYR A 342 9.01 4.55 9.66
C TYR A 342 9.49 3.41 10.55
N ILE A 343 10.76 3.48 10.95
CA ILE A 343 11.37 2.59 11.95
C ILE A 343 11.74 3.44 13.15
N VAL A 344 11.48 2.91 14.35
CA VAL A 344 12.02 3.44 15.61
C VAL A 344 12.92 2.37 16.24
N ALA A 345 14.18 2.71 16.44
CA ALA A 345 15.19 1.80 17.02
C ALA A 345 16.32 2.59 17.67
N ALA A 346 17.31 1.89 18.23
CA ALA A 346 18.51 2.51 18.79
C ALA A 346 19.24 3.39 17.75
N PRO A 347 19.80 4.56 18.13
CA PRO A 347 20.45 5.50 17.20
C PRO A 347 21.55 4.87 16.34
N ALA A 348 22.32 3.92 16.91
CA ALA A 348 23.36 3.20 16.17
C ALA A 348 22.77 2.40 14.98
N LEU A 349 21.64 1.71 15.19
CA LEU A 349 20.96 0.97 14.13
C LEU A 349 20.33 1.92 13.09
N ILE A 350 19.74 3.03 13.53
CA ILE A 350 19.16 4.03 12.62
C ILE A 350 20.23 4.65 11.72
N THR A 351 21.43 4.86 12.22
CA THR A 351 22.57 5.37 11.43
C THR A 351 22.88 4.42 10.27
N GLU A 352 23.00 3.13 10.53
CA GLU A 352 23.29 2.13 9.51
C GLU A 352 22.11 1.89 8.54
N LEU A 353 20.87 1.90 9.05
CA LEU A 353 19.68 1.84 8.21
C LEU A 353 19.60 3.06 7.27
N ARG A 354 20.01 4.25 7.72
CA ARG A 354 20.05 5.45 6.89
C ARG A 354 21.10 5.33 5.78
N ALA A 355 22.28 4.79 6.11
CA ALA A 355 23.33 4.50 5.14
C ALA A 355 22.88 3.46 4.10
N LEU A 356 22.24 2.38 4.53
CA LEU A 356 21.66 1.36 3.65
C LEU A 356 20.60 1.95 2.74
N ARG A 357 19.62 2.70 3.29
CA ARG A 357 18.55 3.35 2.52
C ARG A 357 19.11 4.28 1.42
N ARG A 358 20.19 5.01 1.73
CA ARG A 358 20.88 5.84 0.75
C ARG A 358 21.35 5.04 -0.46
N LEU A 359 21.86 3.82 -0.25
CA LEU A 359 22.32 2.96 -1.34
C LEU A 359 21.14 2.39 -2.15
N MET A 360 19.98 2.18 -1.51
CA MET A 360 18.80 1.60 -2.17
C MET A 360 18.02 2.62 -2.99
N ILE A 361 17.65 3.75 -2.37
CA ILE A 361 16.68 4.72 -2.93
C ILE A 361 17.06 6.19 -2.67
N ARG A 362 18.21 6.46 -2.09
CA ARG A 362 18.62 7.76 -1.54
C ARG A 362 17.73 8.20 -0.36
N HIS A 363 16.51 8.64 -0.63
CA HIS A 363 15.48 8.98 0.38
C HIS A 363 14.06 8.79 -0.19
N PRO A 364 13.03 8.62 0.64
CA PRO A 364 11.63 8.68 0.21
C PRO A 364 11.28 10.09 -0.28
N SER A 365 10.21 10.22 -1.07
CA SER A 365 9.77 11.50 -1.62
C SER A 365 9.60 12.59 -0.55
N SER A 366 10.45 13.62 -0.58
CA SER A 366 10.40 14.75 0.35
C SER A 366 9.10 15.56 0.21
N PHE A 367 8.53 15.65 -1.01
CA PHE A 367 7.23 16.29 -1.24
C PHE A 367 6.10 15.58 -0.49
N ILE A 368 6.07 14.24 -0.51
CA ILE A 368 5.06 13.45 0.23
C ILE A 368 5.28 13.60 1.73
N GLN A 369 6.53 13.58 2.20
CA GLN A 369 6.87 13.80 3.61
C GLN A 369 6.36 15.17 4.08
N ARG A 370 6.64 16.26 3.35
CA ARG A 370 6.18 17.61 3.66
C ARG A 370 4.64 17.71 3.64
N SER A 371 3.99 17.15 2.63
CA SER A 371 2.51 17.17 2.54
C SER A 371 1.86 16.45 3.73
N LEU A 372 2.43 15.31 4.15
CA LEU A 372 1.94 14.54 5.29
C LEU A 372 2.23 15.26 6.62
N SER A 373 3.40 15.90 6.77
CA SER A 373 3.69 16.74 7.92
C SER A 373 2.64 17.84 8.10
N LEU A 374 2.30 18.54 7.02
CA LEU A 374 1.23 19.54 7.03
C LEU A 374 -0.13 18.94 7.40
N PHE A 375 -0.44 17.75 6.88
CA PHE A 375 -1.70 17.06 7.18
C PHE A 375 -1.83 16.70 8.66
N ILE A 376 -0.74 16.29 9.29
CA ILE A 376 -0.70 16.01 10.74
C ILE A 376 -0.73 17.31 11.55
N SER A 377 0.13 18.27 11.21
CA SER A 377 0.28 19.52 11.99
C SER A 377 -0.97 20.37 12.02
N LEU A 378 -1.76 20.37 10.92
CA LEU A 378 -3.05 21.08 10.83
C LEU A 378 -4.21 20.33 11.48
N GLY A 379 -3.99 19.15 12.08
CA GLY A 379 -5.00 18.36 12.77
C GLY A 379 -5.94 17.55 11.85
N TYR A 380 -5.69 17.53 10.54
CA TYR A 380 -6.49 16.77 9.59
C TYR A 380 -6.36 15.26 9.80
N ASN A 381 -5.17 14.79 10.21
CA ASN A 381 -4.94 13.41 10.55
C ASN A 381 -5.88 12.90 11.65
N ASP A 382 -6.03 13.66 12.73
CA ASP A 382 -6.88 13.28 13.87
C ASP A 382 -8.35 13.16 13.48
N ALA A 383 -8.84 14.13 12.70
CA ALA A 383 -10.20 14.12 12.18
C ALA A 383 -10.44 12.95 11.21
N HIS A 384 -9.42 12.62 10.40
CA HIS A 384 -9.48 11.49 9.47
C HIS A 384 -9.50 10.15 10.21
N LEU A 385 -8.60 9.92 11.16
CA LEU A 385 -8.53 8.70 11.95
C LEU A 385 -9.83 8.44 12.72
N LYS A 386 -10.45 9.48 13.28
CA LYS A 386 -11.76 9.36 13.94
C LYS A 386 -12.86 8.87 12.99
N ARG A 387 -12.91 9.41 11.76
CA ARG A 387 -13.88 8.98 10.73
C ARG A 387 -13.61 7.55 10.27
N LEU A 388 -12.33 7.22 10.06
CA LEU A 388 -11.90 5.88 9.65
C LEU A 388 -12.29 4.82 10.71
N ALA A 389 -11.98 5.08 11.99
CA ALA A 389 -12.32 4.19 13.10
C ALA A 389 -13.83 3.96 13.20
N GLN A 390 -14.65 5.03 13.03
CA GLN A 390 -16.11 4.90 13.06
C GLN A 390 -16.62 4.02 11.90
N ALA A 391 -16.14 4.26 10.67
CA ALA A 391 -16.56 3.48 9.51
C ALA A 391 -16.13 2.00 9.61
N GLN A 392 -14.94 1.74 10.14
CA GLN A 392 -14.45 0.38 10.33
C GLN A 392 -15.18 -0.36 11.44
N LYS A 393 -15.50 0.33 12.55
CA LYS A 393 -16.33 -0.24 13.60
C LYS A 393 -17.71 -0.65 13.07
N GLU A 394 -18.38 0.21 12.33
CA GLU A 394 -19.66 -0.09 11.69
C GLU A 394 -19.57 -1.32 10.78
N ARG A 395 -18.59 -1.34 9.87
CA ARG A 395 -18.41 -2.45 8.93
C ARG A 395 -18.02 -3.75 9.62
N GLY A 396 -17.15 -3.68 10.63
CA GLY A 396 -16.76 -4.85 11.44
C GLY A 396 -17.96 -5.45 12.17
N THR A 397 -18.83 -4.62 12.79
CA THR A 397 -20.07 -5.09 13.42
C THR A 397 -21.00 -5.75 12.41
N LEU A 398 -21.27 -5.10 11.27
CA LEU A 398 -22.10 -5.66 10.20
C LEU A 398 -21.53 -6.99 9.66
N MET A 399 -20.21 -7.10 9.55
CA MET A 399 -19.54 -8.33 9.12
C MET A 399 -19.76 -9.48 10.10
N LEU A 400 -19.55 -9.24 11.39
CA LEU A 400 -19.76 -10.25 12.44
C LEU A 400 -21.21 -10.68 12.52
N ASP A 401 -22.17 -9.74 12.47
CA ASP A 401 -23.60 -10.04 12.49
C ASP A 401 -24.04 -10.83 11.25
N ALA A 402 -23.52 -10.50 10.07
CA ALA A 402 -23.81 -11.23 8.83
C ALA A 402 -23.22 -12.64 8.86
N LEU A 403 -21.98 -12.82 9.34
CA LEU A 403 -21.37 -14.16 9.48
C LEU A 403 -22.15 -15.02 10.47
N ALA A 404 -22.53 -14.49 11.63
CA ALA A 404 -23.32 -15.21 12.62
C ALA A 404 -24.69 -15.63 12.08
N ARG A 405 -25.31 -14.81 11.23
CA ARG A 405 -26.65 -15.07 10.65
C ARG A 405 -26.60 -16.05 9.49
N HIS A 406 -25.69 -15.85 8.55
CA HIS A 406 -25.70 -16.58 7.27
C HIS A 406 -24.73 -17.76 7.22
N ALA A 407 -23.66 -17.75 8.03
CA ALA A 407 -22.62 -18.78 8.03
C ALA A 407 -22.28 -19.29 9.46
N PRO A 408 -23.31 -19.71 10.26
CA PRO A 408 -23.10 -20.15 11.65
C PRO A 408 -22.24 -21.42 11.79
N GLN A 409 -22.02 -22.15 10.69
CA GLN A 409 -21.12 -23.29 10.62
C GLN A 409 -19.63 -22.91 10.54
N CYS A 410 -19.33 -21.63 10.35
CA CYS A 410 -17.95 -21.12 10.34
C CYS A 410 -17.59 -20.55 11.71
N THR A 411 -16.32 -20.71 12.12
CA THR A 411 -15.81 -20.13 13.36
C THR A 411 -15.05 -18.85 13.04
N VAL A 412 -15.47 -17.73 13.65
CA VAL A 412 -14.80 -16.44 13.49
C VAL A 412 -13.88 -16.18 14.67
N THR A 413 -12.60 -15.92 14.41
CA THR A 413 -11.66 -15.53 15.45
C THR A 413 -12.09 -14.20 16.10
N PRO A 414 -12.16 -14.12 17.44
CA PRO A 414 -12.49 -12.89 18.13
C PRO A 414 -11.53 -11.74 17.76
N MET A 415 -12.06 -10.58 17.43
CA MET A 415 -11.26 -9.42 17.07
C MET A 415 -11.63 -8.19 17.91
N SER A 416 -10.63 -7.41 18.32
CA SER A 416 -10.79 -6.16 19.05
C SER A 416 -10.60 -4.92 18.16
N GLY A 417 -10.20 -5.14 16.92
CA GLY A 417 -9.87 -4.11 15.95
C GLY A 417 -9.44 -4.72 14.62
N GLY A 418 -8.66 -3.97 13.86
CA GLY A 418 -8.17 -4.40 12.55
C GLY A 418 -9.16 -4.14 11.41
N GLY A 419 -8.82 -4.59 10.22
CA GLY A 419 -9.58 -4.36 8.98
C GLY A 419 -10.10 -5.62 8.31
N SER A 420 -10.04 -6.78 8.99
CA SER A 420 -10.49 -8.07 8.45
C SER A 420 -10.89 -9.04 9.54
N CYS A 421 -11.76 -10.00 9.19
CA CYS A 421 -12.07 -11.17 9.99
C CYS A 421 -11.26 -12.37 9.51
N TRP A 422 -10.76 -13.18 10.42
CA TRP A 422 -10.20 -14.50 10.17
C TRP A 422 -11.25 -15.54 10.46
N VAL A 423 -11.58 -16.34 9.43
CA VAL A 423 -12.73 -17.26 9.49
C VAL A 423 -12.24 -18.67 9.18
N GLN A 424 -12.51 -19.59 10.10
CA GLN A 424 -12.34 -21.02 9.88
C GLN A 424 -13.59 -21.60 9.22
N LEU A 425 -13.39 -22.25 8.09
CA LEU A 425 -14.41 -22.95 7.33
C LEU A 425 -14.62 -24.36 7.85
N PRO A 426 -15.75 -25.03 7.53
CA PRO A 426 -15.92 -26.45 7.77
C PRO A 426 -14.85 -27.30 7.07
N ASP A 427 -14.43 -28.41 7.68
CA ASP A 427 -13.30 -29.25 7.21
C ASP A 427 -13.44 -29.78 5.77
N ASN A 428 -14.66 -29.87 5.26
CA ASN A 428 -14.96 -30.34 3.90
C ASN A 428 -15.03 -29.20 2.86
N VAL A 429 -14.68 -27.95 3.24
CA VAL A 429 -14.70 -26.76 2.38
C VAL A 429 -13.30 -26.19 2.21
N PRO A 430 -12.53 -26.54 1.16
CA PRO A 430 -11.22 -25.96 0.90
C PRO A 430 -11.33 -24.49 0.53
N ALA A 431 -10.50 -23.65 1.17
CA ALA A 431 -10.56 -22.18 1.01
C ALA A 431 -10.26 -21.70 -0.41
N THR A 432 -9.31 -22.34 -1.10
CA THR A 432 -8.94 -21.98 -2.48
C THR A 432 -10.11 -22.27 -3.45
N GLU A 433 -10.73 -23.47 -3.35
CA GLU A 433 -11.90 -23.81 -4.16
C GLU A 433 -13.10 -22.89 -3.85
N LEU A 434 -13.29 -22.55 -2.55
CA LEU A 434 -14.32 -21.59 -2.16
C LEU A 434 -14.07 -20.21 -2.79
N ALA A 435 -12.83 -19.73 -2.79
CA ALA A 435 -12.50 -18.42 -3.37
C ALA A 435 -12.79 -18.37 -4.88
N GLU A 436 -12.46 -19.44 -5.62
CA GLU A 436 -12.73 -19.55 -7.05
C GLU A 436 -14.25 -19.51 -7.33
N ARG A 437 -15.03 -20.35 -6.63
CA ARG A 437 -16.49 -20.42 -6.80
C ARG A 437 -17.22 -19.15 -6.35
N ALA A 438 -16.74 -18.53 -5.26
CA ALA A 438 -17.27 -17.26 -4.77
C ALA A 438 -17.01 -16.12 -5.77
N ALA A 439 -15.84 -16.10 -6.41
CA ALA A 439 -15.50 -15.11 -7.42
C ALA A 439 -16.43 -15.16 -8.64
N GLU A 440 -16.91 -16.35 -9.06
CA GLU A 440 -17.91 -16.52 -10.11
C GLU A 440 -19.25 -15.82 -9.78
N ARG A 441 -19.52 -15.63 -8.47
CA ARG A 441 -20.71 -14.92 -7.96
C ARG A 441 -20.42 -13.49 -7.51
N GLY A 442 -19.24 -12.99 -7.86
CA GLY A 442 -18.83 -11.62 -7.53
C GLY A 442 -18.39 -11.42 -6.07
N VAL A 443 -18.10 -12.49 -5.33
CA VAL A 443 -17.56 -12.43 -3.98
C VAL A 443 -16.06 -12.72 -4.02
N LEU A 444 -15.24 -11.73 -3.70
CA LEU A 444 -13.78 -11.90 -3.62
C LEU A 444 -13.36 -12.06 -2.17
N ILE A 445 -12.61 -13.13 -1.87
CA ILE A 445 -12.06 -13.44 -0.54
C ILE A 445 -10.59 -13.81 -0.67
N GLU A 446 -9.86 -13.82 0.44
CA GLU A 446 -8.45 -14.21 0.46
C GLU A 446 -8.31 -15.58 1.15
N PRO A 447 -7.90 -16.65 0.41
CA PRO A 447 -7.60 -17.94 0.99
C PRO A 447 -6.50 -17.85 2.04
N GLY A 448 -6.63 -18.61 3.12
CA GLY A 448 -5.77 -18.52 4.30
C GLY A 448 -4.45 -19.28 4.20
N ASP A 449 -4.34 -20.23 3.27
CA ASP A 449 -3.18 -21.09 3.10
C ASP A 449 -1.85 -20.35 2.89
N VAL A 450 -1.89 -19.20 2.22
CA VAL A 450 -0.72 -18.35 1.96
C VAL A 450 -0.05 -17.81 3.22
N PHE A 451 -0.81 -17.68 4.33
CA PHE A 451 -0.31 -17.13 5.59
C PHE A 451 0.48 -18.15 6.42
N PHE A 452 0.30 -19.44 6.16
CA PHE A 452 1.01 -20.50 6.87
C PHE A 452 2.37 -20.82 6.24
N GLN A 453 3.36 -21.19 7.06
CA GLN A 453 4.71 -21.55 6.61
C GLN A 453 4.67 -22.82 5.75
N ALA A 454 4.08 -23.88 6.26
CA ALA A 454 3.95 -25.13 5.53
C ALA A 454 2.76 -25.11 4.56
N GLU A 455 2.83 -25.89 3.49
CA GLU A 455 1.68 -26.31 2.71
C GLU A 455 0.86 -27.28 3.56
N GLN A 456 0.14 -26.75 4.54
CA GLN A 456 -0.67 -27.58 5.42
C GLN A 456 -1.95 -28.00 4.71
N PRO A 457 -2.50 -29.19 5.02
CA PRO A 457 -3.87 -29.56 4.66
C PRO A 457 -4.93 -28.67 5.34
N THR A 458 -4.51 -27.65 6.06
CA THR A 458 -5.32 -26.63 6.76
C THR A 458 -5.91 -25.56 5.85
N GLY A 459 -6.11 -25.85 4.55
CA GLY A 459 -6.79 -24.95 3.60
C GLY A 459 -8.25 -24.63 3.95
N HIS A 460 -8.58 -24.52 5.27
CA HIS A 460 -9.92 -24.23 5.78
C HIS A 460 -10.05 -22.83 6.39
N PHE A 461 -9.11 -21.94 6.14
CA PHE A 461 -9.19 -20.57 6.63
C PHE A 461 -9.33 -19.58 5.48
N VAL A 462 -10.09 -18.52 5.73
CA VAL A 462 -10.18 -17.37 4.83
C VAL A 462 -10.05 -16.05 5.60
N ARG A 463 -9.43 -15.06 4.98
CA ARG A 463 -9.45 -13.69 5.46
C ARG A 463 -10.50 -12.89 4.70
N LEU A 464 -11.41 -12.22 5.43
CA LEU A 464 -12.45 -11.35 4.88
C LEU A 464 -12.16 -9.91 5.28
N GLY A 465 -11.64 -9.11 4.34
CA GLY A 465 -11.38 -7.69 4.54
C GLY A 465 -12.66 -6.86 4.43
N PHE A 466 -12.82 -5.86 5.32
CA PHE A 466 -13.99 -4.97 5.29
C PHE A 466 -13.62 -3.48 5.19
N GLN A 467 -12.34 -3.15 4.98
CA GLN A 467 -11.87 -1.76 4.94
C GLN A 467 -12.42 -0.97 3.75
N SER A 468 -12.54 -1.60 2.58
CA SER A 468 -12.92 -0.95 1.33
C SER A 468 -14.32 -1.28 0.83
N ILE A 469 -14.99 -2.27 1.44
CA ILE A 469 -16.34 -2.66 1.03
C ILE A 469 -17.38 -1.68 1.59
N ARG A 470 -18.41 -1.38 0.80
CA ARG A 470 -19.51 -0.53 1.25
C ARG A 470 -20.38 -1.27 2.29
N ALA A 471 -20.68 -0.63 3.41
CA ALA A 471 -21.45 -1.23 4.51
C ALA A 471 -22.76 -1.90 4.05
N ARG A 472 -23.50 -1.26 3.13
CA ARG A 472 -24.81 -1.74 2.61
C ARG A 472 -24.78 -3.07 1.86
N VAL A 473 -23.62 -3.52 1.37
CA VAL A 473 -23.50 -4.77 0.60
C VAL A 473 -22.85 -5.90 1.39
N ILE A 474 -22.47 -5.69 2.65
CA ILE A 474 -21.81 -6.70 3.48
C ILE A 474 -22.75 -7.89 3.72
N ASP A 475 -24.00 -7.63 4.14
CA ASP A 475 -24.96 -8.69 4.47
C ASP A 475 -25.26 -9.59 3.27
N GLU A 476 -25.55 -8.99 2.10
CA GLU A 476 -25.81 -9.72 0.86
C GLU A 476 -24.60 -10.50 0.36
N GLY A 477 -23.39 -9.90 0.46
CA GLY A 477 -22.14 -10.54 0.08
C GLY A 477 -21.84 -11.76 0.95
N ILE A 478 -22.05 -11.69 2.27
CA ILE A 478 -21.88 -12.81 3.19
C ILE A 478 -22.96 -13.87 2.98
N ALA A 479 -24.22 -13.49 2.72
CA ALA A 479 -25.27 -14.43 2.36
C ALA A 479 -24.92 -15.21 1.08
N THR A 480 -24.38 -14.53 0.07
CA THR A 480 -23.91 -15.15 -1.18
C THR A 480 -22.75 -16.12 -0.90
N LEU A 481 -21.77 -15.74 -0.10
CA LEU A 481 -20.65 -16.60 0.32
C LEU A 481 -21.15 -17.84 1.04
N ALA A 482 -22.06 -17.67 1.99
CA ALA A 482 -22.68 -18.77 2.75
C ALA A 482 -23.42 -19.76 1.85
N GLY A 483 -24.10 -19.28 0.80
CA GLY A 483 -24.72 -20.11 -0.20
C GLY A 483 -23.71 -21.01 -0.93
N VAL A 484 -22.54 -20.47 -1.30
CA VAL A 484 -21.46 -21.26 -1.92
C VAL A 484 -20.91 -22.31 -0.95
N ILE A 485 -20.68 -21.95 0.32
CA ILE A 485 -20.24 -22.88 1.37
C ILE A 485 -21.23 -24.05 1.51
N ALA A 486 -22.52 -23.75 1.61
CA ALA A 486 -23.56 -24.79 1.76
C ALA A 486 -23.64 -25.74 0.54
N GLU A 487 -23.45 -25.23 -0.69
CA GLU A 487 -23.40 -26.06 -1.89
C GLU A 487 -22.15 -26.99 -1.90
N MET A 488 -21.00 -26.48 -1.46
CA MET A 488 -19.79 -27.28 -1.38
C MET A 488 -19.92 -28.39 -0.33
N GLN A 489 -20.51 -28.10 0.83
CA GLN A 489 -20.77 -29.09 1.87
C GLN A 489 -21.68 -30.23 1.40
N LYS A 490 -22.72 -29.93 0.62
CA LYS A 490 -23.63 -30.96 0.06
C LYS A 490 -22.93 -31.89 -0.94
N ARG A 491 -21.94 -31.40 -1.67
CA ARG A 491 -21.19 -32.20 -2.66
C ARG A 491 -20.12 -33.11 -2.02
N ARG A 492 -19.62 -32.74 -0.85
CA ARG A 492 -18.60 -33.49 -0.11
C ARG A 492 -19.10 -33.71 1.32
N PRO A 493 -19.96 -34.73 1.58
CA PRO A 493 -20.36 -35.03 2.95
C PRO A 493 -19.12 -35.30 3.81
N PRO A 494 -19.15 -34.96 5.12
CA PRO A 494 -18.02 -35.15 6.01
C PRO A 494 -17.54 -36.59 5.93
N MET A 495 -16.20 -36.81 5.86
CA MET A 495 -15.64 -38.14 6.00
C MET A 495 -15.99 -38.63 7.40
N LEU A 496 -16.80 -39.66 7.49
CA LEU A 496 -16.98 -40.38 8.74
C LEU A 496 -15.63 -40.98 9.13
N ILE A 497 -14.97 -40.35 10.09
CA ILE A 497 -13.79 -40.96 10.75
C ILE A 497 -14.32 -42.16 11.51
N GLY A 498 -14.08 -43.35 10.98
CA GLY A 498 -14.36 -44.63 11.64
C GLY A 498 -13.33 -44.92 12.73
#